data_014178171e361c99a893ab40aadab8fe
#
_entry.id   014178171e361c99a893ab40aadab8fe
#
_cell.length_a   1.000
_cell.length_b   1.000
_cell.length_c   1.000
_cell.angle_alpha   90.00
_cell.angle_beta   90.00
_cell.angle_gamma   90.00
#
_symmetry.space_group_name_H-M   'P 1'
#
loop_
_entity.id
_entity.type
_entity.pdbx_description
1 polymer ?
#
loop_
_entity_poly.entity_id
_entity_poly.type
_entity_poly.pdbx_seq_one_letter_code
_entity_poly.pdbx_strand_id
1 'polypeptide(L)'
;FFMVLMGAPIVEELLFRGFLFSQLKTTKLGINGSIILTSLIWTSIHLQYDLFLLIPIFLLGLFLGYLMHKYNSLYLVIIVHAVHNLQATLFIEFFYDYFY
;
A
#
# COMPACT_ATOMS: atom_id res chain seq x y z
N PHE A 1 -1.12 8.94 15.44
CA PHE A 1 -0.13 9.41 14.45
C PHE A 1 0.94 8.36 14.21
N PHE A 2 1.60 7.90 15.28
CA PHE A 2 2.62 6.86 15.18
C PHE A 2 2.05 5.56 14.60
N MET A 3 0.85 5.16 15.02
CA MET A 3 0.20 3.94 14.51
C MET A 3 -0.08 4.02 13.01
N VAL A 4 -0.46 5.20 12.49
CA VAL A 4 -0.68 5.38 11.05
C VAL A 4 0.64 5.34 10.29
N LEU A 5 1.69 5.94 10.84
CA LEU A 5 2.98 6.02 10.16
C LEU A 5 3.75 4.70 10.15
N MET A 6 3.69 3.95 11.25
CA MET A 6 4.54 2.77 11.42
C MET A 6 3.75 1.49 11.62
N GLY A 7 2.72 1.52 12.48
CA GLY A 7 1.96 0.33 12.83
C GLY A 7 1.14 -0.21 11.66
N ALA A 8 0.36 0.66 11.02
CA ALA A 8 -0.50 0.25 9.91
C ALA A 8 0.30 -0.26 8.71
N PRO A 9 1.36 0.44 8.24
CA PRO A 9 2.20 -0.10 7.17
C PRO A 9 2.81 -1.46 7.48
N ILE A 10 3.28 -1.67 8.71
CA ILE A 10 3.88 -2.96 9.10
C ILE A 10 2.84 -4.08 8.96
N VAL A 11 1.66 -3.90 9.58
CA VAL A 11 0.60 -4.92 9.57
C VAL A 11 0.10 -5.15 8.15
N GLU A 12 -0.18 -4.08 7.42
CA GLU A 12 -0.71 -4.19 6.06
C GLU A 12 0.28 -4.88 5.12
N GLU A 13 1.56 -4.50 5.15
CA GLU A 13 2.53 -5.11 4.25
C GLU A 13 2.86 -6.55 4.64
N LEU A 14 2.87 -6.88 5.93
CA LEU A 14 3.00 -8.27 6.36
C LEU A 14 1.87 -9.12 5.81
N LEU A 15 0.64 -8.62 5.87
CA LEU A 15 -0.52 -9.37 5.41
C LEU A 15 -0.59 -9.45 3.88
N PHE A 16 -0.45 -8.32 3.18
CA PHE A 16 -0.70 -8.27 1.73
C PHE A 16 0.51 -8.66 0.90
N ARG A 17 1.68 -8.13 1.21
CA ARG A 17 2.89 -8.41 0.43
C ARG A 17 3.71 -9.55 1.03
N GLY A 18 3.71 -9.70 2.33
CA GLY A 18 4.39 -10.82 2.97
C GLY A 18 3.65 -12.13 2.81
N PHE A 19 2.35 -12.16 3.10
CA PHE A 19 1.58 -13.41 3.10
C PHE A 19 0.75 -13.60 1.82
N LEU A 20 -0.20 -12.70 1.55
CA LEU A 20 -1.17 -12.91 0.47
C LEU A 20 -0.51 -12.99 -0.90
N PHE A 21 0.36 -12.05 -1.22
CA PHE A 21 1.08 -12.05 -2.49
C PHE A 21 1.95 -13.30 -2.63
N SER A 22 2.63 -13.71 -1.57
CA SER A 22 3.48 -14.91 -1.58
C SER A 22 2.71 -16.17 -1.92
N GLN A 23 1.48 -16.29 -1.45
CA GLN A 23 0.61 -17.43 -1.75
C GLN A 23 0.06 -17.35 -3.17
N LEU A 24 -0.42 -16.18 -3.57
CA LEU A 24 -1.08 -16.02 -4.87
C LEU A 24 -0.12 -16.16 -6.05
N LYS A 25 1.14 -15.73 -5.92
CA LYS A 25 2.08 -15.78 -7.03
C LYS A 25 2.42 -17.20 -7.48
N THR A 26 2.16 -18.20 -6.64
CA THR A 26 2.38 -19.62 -6.98
C THR A 26 1.18 -20.25 -7.68
N THR A 27 0.08 -19.51 -7.82
CA THR A 27 -1.13 -19.98 -8.49
C THR A 27 -1.10 -19.63 -9.97
N LYS A 28 -2.16 -19.97 -10.69
CA LYS A 28 -2.33 -19.62 -12.10
C LYS A 28 -2.38 -18.11 -12.36
N LEU A 29 -2.64 -17.31 -11.33
CA LEU A 29 -2.62 -15.85 -11.46
C LEU A 29 -1.23 -15.34 -11.87
N GLY A 30 -0.17 -16.03 -11.44
CA GLY A 30 1.18 -15.58 -11.68
C GLY A 30 1.53 -14.30 -10.92
N ILE A 31 2.68 -13.74 -11.24
CA ILE A 31 3.19 -12.56 -10.53
C ILE A 31 2.31 -11.33 -10.80
N ASN A 32 2.05 -11.02 -12.07
CA ASN A 32 1.29 -9.83 -12.44
C ASN A 32 -0.16 -9.91 -11.94
N GLY A 33 -0.80 -11.06 -12.11
CA GLY A 33 -2.16 -11.26 -11.61
C GLY A 33 -2.24 -11.13 -10.10
N SER A 34 -1.22 -11.63 -9.39
CA SER A 34 -1.16 -11.53 -7.93
C SER A 34 -0.96 -10.10 -7.45
N ILE A 35 -0.12 -9.32 -8.15
CA ILE A 35 0.07 -7.89 -7.84
C ILE A 35 -1.26 -7.14 -8.01
N ILE A 36 -1.96 -7.37 -9.11
CA ILE A 36 -3.23 -6.71 -9.39
C ILE A 36 -4.28 -7.10 -8.36
N LEU A 37 -4.43 -8.39 -8.08
CA LEU A 37 -5.45 -8.87 -7.15
C LEU A 37 -5.19 -8.39 -5.71
N THR A 38 -3.96 -8.49 -5.23
CA THR A 38 -3.62 -8.00 -3.89
C THR A 38 -3.85 -6.50 -3.78
N SER A 39 -3.56 -5.74 -4.84
CA SER A 39 -3.80 -4.30 -4.87
C SER A 39 -5.30 -3.97 -4.85
N LEU A 40 -6.12 -4.74 -5.56
CA LEU A 40 -7.57 -4.58 -5.53
C LEU A 40 -8.15 -4.87 -4.15
N ILE A 41 -7.71 -5.96 -3.52
CA ILE A 41 -8.18 -6.32 -2.18
C ILE A 41 -7.75 -5.24 -1.18
N TRP A 42 -6.50 -4.80 -1.25
CA TRP A 42 -5.98 -3.77 -0.37
C TRP A 42 -6.74 -2.45 -0.55
N THR A 43 -7.03 -2.06 -1.79
CA THR A 43 -7.83 -0.88 -2.08
C THR A 43 -9.24 -1.02 -1.52
N SER A 44 -9.81 -2.22 -1.57
CA SER A 44 -11.18 -2.46 -1.11
C SER A 44 -11.36 -2.23 0.40
N ILE A 45 -10.32 -2.35 1.19
CA ILE A 45 -10.38 -2.03 2.63
C ILE A 45 -10.28 -0.53 2.91
N HIS A 46 -10.11 0.28 1.86
CA HIS A 46 -10.03 1.74 1.94
C HIS A 46 -11.28 2.42 1.34
N LEU A 47 -12.40 1.71 1.25
CA LEU A 47 -13.62 2.23 0.60
C LEU A 47 -14.26 3.40 1.34
N GLN A 48 -13.81 3.72 2.57
CA GLN A 48 -14.23 4.93 3.28
C GLN A 48 -13.79 6.21 2.57
N TYR A 49 -12.80 6.12 1.67
CA TYR A 49 -12.33 7.24 0.88
C TYR A 49 -13.13 7.37 -0.41
N ASP A 50 -13.15 8.57 -1.00
CA ASP A 50 -13.81 8.78 -2.29
C ASP A 50 -12.98 8.20 -3.44
N LEU A 51 -13.58 8.16 -4.63
CA LEU A 51 -12.96 7.56 -5.82
C LEU A 51 -11.63 8.22 -6.18
N PHE A 52 -11.51 9.54 -6.00
CA PHE A 52 -10.26 10.25 -6.29
C PHE A 52 -9.11 9.77 -5.43
N LEU A 53 -9.38 9.38 -4.19
CA LEU A 53 -8.35 8.86 -3.29
C LEU A 53 -8.09 7.38 -3.51
N LEU A 54 -9.09 6.62 -3.95
CA LEU A 54 -8.94 5.19 -4.21
C LEU A 54 -8.02 4.92 -5.39
N ILE A 55 -8.01 5.77 -6.41
CA ILE A 55 -7.13 5.60 -7.56
C ILE A 55 -5.65 5.63 -7.16
N PRO A 56 -5.15 6.68 -6.46
CA PRO A 56 -3.76 6.65 -6.01
C PRO A 56 -3.45 5.51 -5.03
N ILE A 57 -4.41 5.10 -4.19
CA ILE A 57 -4.23 3.96 -3.29
C ILE A 57 -3.99 2.68 -4.09
N PHE A 58 -4.79 2.45 -5.13
CA PHE A 58 -4.60 1.28 -6.00
C PHE A 58 -3.25 1.33 -6.72
N LEU A 59 -2.87 2.49 -7.25
CA LEU A 59 -1.58 2.66 -7.92
C LEU A 59 -0.41 2.42 -6.98
N LEU A 60 -0.51 2.90 -5.74
CA LEU A 60 0.49 2.60 -4.71
C LEU A 60 0.57 1.10 -4.45
N GLY A 61 -0.56 0.43 -4.38
CA GLY A 61 -0.62 -1.02 -4.22
C GLY A 61 0.13 -1.76 -5.33
N LEU A 62 -0.08 -1.36 -6.57
CA LEU A 62 0.65 -1.92 -7.71
C LEU A 62 2.16 -1.69 -7.59
N PHE A 63 2.56 -0.50 -7.20
CA PHE A 63 3.96 -0.15 -7.02
C PHE A 63 4.62 -0.96 -5.91
N LEU A 64 3.96 -1.07 -4.76
CA LEU A 64 4.47 -1.86 -3.63
C LEU A 64 4.58 -3.34 -3.98
N GLY A 65 3.61 -3.88 -4.70
CA GLY A 65 3.66 -5.26 -5.20
C GLY A 65 4.81 -5.48 -6.15
N TYR A 66 5.04 -4.54 -7.06
CA TYR A 66 6.17 -4.57 -7.98
C TYR A 66 7.50 -4.54 -7.23
N LEU A 67 7.64 -3.65 -6.23
CA LEU A 67 8.85 -3.59 -5.42
C LEU A 67 9.10 -4.88 -4.66
N MET A 68 8.05 -5.46 -4.09
CA MET A 68 8.16 -6.74 -3.37
C MET A 68 8.65 -7.84 -4.30
N HIS A 69 8.10 -7.91 -5.52
CA HIS A 69 8.54 -8.90 -6.50
C HIS A 69 9.98 -8.67 -6.93
N LYS A 70 10.33 -7.43 -7.27
CA LYS A 70 11.65 -7.11 -7.83
C LYS A 70 12.77 -7.30 -6.82
N TYR A 71 12.58 -6.83 -5.60
CA TYR A 71 13.64 -6.81 -4.59
C TYR A 71 13.48 -7.90 -3.52
N ASN A 72 12.34 -8.57 -3.49
CA ASN A 72 12.03 -9.60 -2.50
C ASN A 72 12.34 -9.14 -1.07
N SER A 73 11.99 -7.89 -0.76
CA SER A 73 12.30 -7.29 0.53
C SER A 73 11.04 -6.67 1.14
N LEU A 74 10.55 -7.32 2.18
CA LEU A 74 9.40 -6.79 2.94
C LEU A 74 9.78 -5.49 3.66
N TYR A 75 11.02 -5.38 4.15
CA TYR A 75 11.51 -4.13 4.75
C TYR A 75 11.39 -2.96 3.80
N LEU A 76 11.78 -3.15 2.54
CA LEU A 76 11.71 -2.09 1.55
C LEU A 76 10.28 -1.60 1.35
N VAL A 77 9.33 -2.51 1.19
CA VAL A 77 7.93 -2.09 0.97
C VAL A 77 7.32 -1.46 2.21
N ILE A 78 7.68 -1.91 3.41
CA ILE A 78 7.24 -1.28 4.65
C ILE A 78 7.78 0.14 4.75
N ILE A 79 9.06 0.35 4.47
CA ILE A 79 9.68 1.67 4.52
C ILE A 79 9.05 2.60 3.49
N VAL A 80 8.87 2.15 2.26
CA VAL A 80 8.26 2.96 1.19
C VAL A 80 6.83 3.33 1.56
N HIS A 81 6.06 2.38 2.08
CA HIS A 81 4.70 2.65 2.53
C HIS A 81 4.66 3.67 3.67
N ALA A 82 5.55 3.52 4.66
CA ALA A 82 5.63 4.46 5.79
C ALA A 82 6.02 5.87 5.33
N VAL A 83 6.98 5.97 4.41
CA VAL A 83 7.39 7.26 3.84
C VAL A 83 6.23 7.90 3.07
N HIS A 84 5.49 7.11 2.30
CA HIS A 84 4.30 7.61 1.60
C HIS A 84 3.24 8.12 2.58
N ASN A 85 2.98 7.38 3.66
CA ASN A 85 2.02 7.81 4.68
C ASN A 85 2.46 9.11 5.37
N LEU A 86 3.75 9.25 5.65
CA LEU A 86 4.30 10.50 6.20
C LEU A 86 4.10 11.66 5.24
N GLN A 87 4.45 11.46 3.97
CA GLN A 87 4.26 12.46 2.92
C GLN A 87 2.79 12.88 2.80
N ALA A 88 1.88 11.92 2.76
CA ALA A 88 0.45 12.18 2.63
C ALA A 88 -0.08 12.94 3.85
N THR A 89 0.35 12.55 5.05
CA THR A 89 -0.05 13.23 6.28
C THR A 89 0.42 14.68 6.30
N LEU A 90 1.70 14.92 5.99
CA LEU A 90 2.25 16.28 5.95
C LEU A 90 1.58 17.13 4.88
N PHE A 91 1.29 16.55 3.72
CA PHE A 91 0.60 17.23 2.64
C PHE A 91 -0.81 17.67 3.07
N ILE A 92 -1.56 16.76 3.68
CA ILE A 92 -2.92 17.05 4.16
C ILE A 92 -2.89 18.13 5.24
N GLU A 93 -1.97 18.03 6.21
CA GLU A 93 -1.83 19.04 7.27
C GLU A 93 -1.49 20.40 6.68
N PHE A 94 -0.51 20.46 5.75
CA PHE A 94 -0.12 21.71 5.11
C PHE A 94 -1.30 22.36 4.40
N PHE A 95 -2.04 21.59 3.60
CA PHE A 95 -3.19 22.13 2.87
C PHE A 95 -4.32 22.53 3.80
N TYR A 96 -4.56 21.75 4.86
CA TYR A 96 -5.57 22.10 5.84
C TYR A 96 -5.26 23.45 6.50
N ASP A 97 -4.03 23.62 6.97
CA ASP A 97 -3.61 24.87 7.63
C ASP A 97 -3.60 26.05 6.68
N TYR A 98 -3.35 25.80 5.38
CA TYR A 98 -3.29 26.87 4.39
C TYR A 98 -4.68 27.34 3.95
N PHE A 99 -5.65 26.43 3.81
CA PHE A 99 -6.96 26.75 3.26
C PHE A 99 -8.08 26.88 4.31
N TYR A 100 -7.86 26.43 5.51
CA TYR A 100 -8.84 26.47 6.59
C TYR A 100 -8.29 27.10 7.85
#